data_32de3902ee71c7acdb3bf0038cbbe293
#
_entry.id   32de3902ee71c7acdb3bf0038cbbe293
#
_cell.length_a   1.000
_cell.length_b   1.000
_cell.length_c   1.000
_cell.angle_alpha   90.00
_cell.angle_beta   90.00
_cell.angle_gamma   90.00
#
_symmetry.space_group_name_H-M   'P 1'
#
loop_
_entity.id
_entity.type
_entity.pdbx_description
1 polymer ?
#
loop_
_entity_poly.entity_id
_entity_poly.type
_entity_poly.pdbx_seq_one_letter_code
_entity_poly.pdbx_strand_id
1 'polypeptide(L)'
;MRLFLIVLIMSLMSSFSYARDQIKIVGSSTVYPFSTVVAERFGKSGKFNTPVIESTGTGGGMKLFCAGIGVNTPDVSNASRKIKAKEIELCKNNGVTDITQVIVGLDGIAFTSSVKGKQYNFTKKHLWQAMSDLGSKPKKWSDIDPSLPDYKIAILTPPATSGTRDAWNSLVMKKGCPKEILKEKGKKACYMLREDGAVIEVGENDTLIINKLVGEPSYFGIFGFSYYDNSKDKVQAHLIEDKKISLKSIQD
;
A
#
# COMPACT_ATOMS: atom_id res chain seq x y z
N MET A 1 -31.50 10.97 -55.80
CA MET A 1 -32.28 10.82 -54.53
C MET A 1 -31.77 9.73 -53.61
N ARG A 2 -31.55 8.47 -54.10
CA ARG A 2 -31.03 7.35 -53.26
C ARG A 2 -29.62 7.59 -52.70
N LEU A 3 -28.71 8.20 -53.48
CA LEU A 3 -27.32 8.50 -53.02
C LEU A 3 -27.27 9.55 -51.90
N PHE A 4 -28.13 10.55 -51.96
CA PHE A 4 -28.27 11.60 -50.96
C PHE A 4 -28.81 11.08 -49.63
N LEU A 5 -29.69 10.08 -49.67
CA LEU A 5 -30.22 9.44 -48.45
C LEU A 5 -29.17 8.60 -47.73
N ILE A 6 -28.27 7.93 -48.46
CA ILE A 6 -27.19 7.12 -47.88
C ILE A 6 -26.12 8.03 -47.19
N VAL A 7 -25.80 9.16 -47.80
CA VAL A 7 -24.85 10.14 -47.19
C VAL A 7 -25.46 10.78 -45.94
N LEU A 8 -26.77 11.04 -45.93
CA LEU A 8 -27.46 11.59 -44.77
C LEU A 8 -27.55 10.59 -43.60
N ILE A 9 -27.72 9.29 -43.89
CA ILE A 9 -27.72 8.23 -42.86
C ILE A 9 -26.30 7.97 -42.30
N MET A 10 -25.27 8.10 -43.13
CA MET A 10 -23.87 8.00 -42.65
C MET A 10 -23.45 9.14 -41.77
N SER A 11 -23.98 10.35 -41.97
CA SER A 11 -23.67 11.50 -41.10
C SER A 11 -24.39 11.48 -39.75
N LEU A 12 -25.42 10.64 -39.56
CA LEU A 12 -26.15 10.46 -38.30
C LEU A 12 -25.52 9.42 -37.37
N MET A 13 -24.50 8.68 -37.81
CA MET A 13 -23.66 7.83 -36.95
C MET A 13 -22.51 8.65 -36.34
N SER A 14 -22.79 9.85 -35.85
CA SER A 14 -21.89 10.54 -34.94
C SER A 14 -21.80 9.67 -33.68
N SER A 15 -20.66 9.04 -33.50
CA SER A 15 -20.32 8.29 -32.30
C SER A 15 -20.59 9.19 -31.10
N PHE A 16 -21.62 8.90 -30.32
CA PHE A 16 -21.79 9.51 -29.01
C PHE A 16 -20.57 9.12 -28.19
N SER A 17 -19.58 10.00 -28.16
CA SER A 17 -18.46 9.87 -27.22
C SER A 17 -19.05 10.13 -25.85
N TYR A 18 -19.38 9.07 -25.14
CA TYR A 18 -19.72 9.18 -23.71
C TYR A 18 -18.45 9.56 -22.96
N ALA A 19 -18.25 10.87 -22.78
CA ALA A 19 -17.28 11.36 -21.85
C ALA A 19 -17.80 11.08 -20.42
N ARG A 20 -16.97 10.48 -19.59
CA ARG A 20 -17.28 10.33 -18.17
C ARG A 20 -17.13 11.71 -17.52
N ASP A 21 -18.14 12.15 -16.79
CA ASP A 21 -18.18 13.44 -16.09
C ASP A 21 -17.66 13.38 -14.64
N GLN A 22 -17.12 12.23 -14.22
CA GLN A 22 -16.56 12.01 -12.89
C GLN A 22 -15.19 11.32 -12.98
N ILE A 23 -14.18 11.91 -12.31
CA ILE A 23 -12.83 11.36 -12.22
C ILE A 23 -12.85 10.11 -11.33
N LYS A 24 -12.28 9.01 -11.82
CA LYS A 24 -12.10 7.77 -11.06
C LYS A 24 -10.63 7.59 -10.67
N ILE A 25 -10.40 7.49 -9.36
CA ILE A 25 -9.07 7.34 -8.75
C ILE A 25 -9.03 6.00 -8.02
N VAL A 26 -7.98 5.21 -8.25
CA VAL A 26 -7.77 3.93 -7.56
C VAL A 26 -6.37 3.87 -6.96
N GLY A 27 -6.07 2.92 -6.11
CA GLY A 27 -4.70 2.62 -5.72
C GLY A 27 -4.39 2.66 -4.25
N SER A 28 -3.27 3.26 -3.90
CA SER A 28 -2.62 3.17 -2.58
C SER A 28 -3.52 3.54 -1.41
N SER A 29 -3.64 2.65 -0.42
CA SER A 29 -4.27 2.91 0.88
C SER A 29 -3.54 4.02 1.66
N THR A 30 -2.23 4.10 1.53
CA THR A 30 -1.38 5.13 2.14
C THR A 30 -1.75 6.54 1.66
N VAL A 31 -2.03 6.69 0.36
CA VAL A 31 -2.38 7.98 -0.27
C VAL A 31 -3.88 8.27 -0.17
N TYR A 32 -4.70 7.26 0.04
CA TYR A 32 -6.16 7.34 0.07
C TYR A 32 -6.71 8.47 0.94
N PRO A 33 -6.33 8.63 2.24
CA PRO A 33 -6.91 9.67 3.09
C PRO A 33 -6.60 11.09 2.59
N PHE A 34 -5.43 11.31 2.01
CA PHE A 34 -5.05 12.61 1.45
C PHE A 34 -5.85 12.91 0.18
N SER A 35 -5.94 11.94 -0.72
CA SER A 35 -6.70 12.07 -1.96
C SER A 35 -8.18 12.31 -1.71
N THR A 36 -8.75 11.70 -0.67
CA THR A 36 -10.15 11.89 -0.28
C THR A 36 -10.42 13.35 0.09
N VAL A 37 -9.56 13.96 0.92
CA VAL A 37 -9.68 15.37 1.29
C VAL A 37 -9.58 16.29 0.06
N VAL A 38 -8.65 15.98 -0.86
CA VAL A 38 -8.49 16.75 -2.10
C VAL A 38 -9.73 16.62 -2.99
N ALA A 39 -10.26 15.40 -3.17
CA ALA A 39 -11.45 15.14 -3.97
C ALA A 39 -12.69 15.84 -3.41
N GLU A 40 -12.89 15.79 -2.10
CA GLU A 40 -14.00 16.52 -1.44
C GLU A 40 -13.89 18.03 -1.66
N ARG A 41 -12.71 18.61 -1.50
CA ARG A 41 -12.49 20.05 -1.75
C ARG A 41 -12.72 20.41 -3.21
N PHE A 42 -12.25 19.55 -4.13
CA PHE A 42 -12.48 19.74 -5.56
C PHE A 42 -13.96 19.74 -5.92
N GLY A 43 -14.74 18.77 -5.43
CA GLY A 43 -16.19 18.69 -5.64
C GLY A 43 -16.95 19.86 -5.02
N LYS A 44 -16.55 20.30 -3.81
CA LYS A 44 -17.13 21.48 -3.14
C LYS A 44 -16.94 22.79 -3.92
N SER A 45 -16.02 22.85 -4.87
CA SER A 45 -15.88 24.01 -5.77
C SER A 45 -17.08 24.25 -6.67
N GLY A 46 -17.97 23.27 -6.80
CA GLY A 46 -19.23 23.33 -7.56
C GLY A 46 -19.07 23.35 -9.10
N LYS A 47 -17.84 23.27 -9.61
CA LYS A 47 -17.58 23.25 -11.05
C LYS A 47 -17.59 21.86 -11.67
N PHE A 48 -17.26 20.84 -10.88
CA PHE A 48 -17.08 19.46 -11.33
C PHE A 48 -17.62 18.49 -10.27
N ASN A 49 -18.01 17.29 -10.71
CA ASN A 49 -18.39 16.22 -9.79
C ASN A 49 -17.23 15.79 -8.88
N THR A 50 -17.54 15.46 -7.63
CA THR A 50 -16.53 14.94 -6.69
C THR A 50 -15.91 13.65 -7.24
N PRO A 51 -14.56 13.57 -7.37
CA PRO A 51 -13.90 12.34 -7.78
C PRO A 51 -14.25 11.14 -6.88
N VAL A 52 -14.40 9.96 -7.47
CA VAL A 52 -14.56 8.70 -6.73
C VAL A 52 -13.18 8.10 -6.48
N ILE A 53 -12.91 7.72 -5.23
CA ILE A 53 -11.63 7.14 -4.84
C ILE A 53 -11.84 5.76 -4.23
N GLU A 54 -11.10 4.77 -4.74
CA GLU A 54 -11.11 3.39 -4.24
C GLU A 54 -9.72 2.99 -3.75
N SER A 55 -9.64 2.45 -2.54
CA SER A 55 -8.40 1.91 -1.96
C SER A 55 -8.23 0.46 -2.42
N THR A 56 -7.43 0.26 -3.47
CA THR A 56 -7.15 -1.06 -4.07
C THR A 56 -5.71 -1.52 -3.88
N GLY A 57 -4.92 -0.75 -3.10
CA GLY A 57 -3.48 -0.89 -3.00
C GLY A 57 -2.74 -0.42 -4.25
N THR A 58 -1.45 -0.06 -4.12
CA THR A 58 -0.65 0.45 -5.24
C THR A 58 -0.59 -0.54 -6.41
N GLY A 59 -0.37 -1.82 -6.14
CA GLY A 59 -0.27 -2.85 -7.19
C GLY A 59 -1.60 -3.11 -7.88
N GLY A 60 -2.70 -3.14 -7.12
CA GLY A 60 -4.06 -3.27 -7.64
C GLY A 60 -4.45 -2.07 -8.50
N GLY A 61 -4.18 -0.85 -8.01
CA GLY A 61 -4.43 0.39 -8.74
C GLY A 61 -3.66 0.47 -10.06
N MET A 62 -2.37 0.13 -10.05
CA MET A 62 -1.57 0.09 -11.28
C MET A 62 -2.12 -0.91 -12.31
N LYS A 63 -2.57 -2.08 -11.85
CA LYS A 63 -3.19 -3.08 -12.74
C LYS A 63 -4.47 -2.56 -13.37
N LEU A 64 -5.33 -1.89 -12.60
CA LEU A 64 -6.57 -1.29 -13.11
C LEU A 64 -6.29 -0.12 -14.05
N PHE A 65 -5.37 0.77 -13.68
CA PHE A 65 -4.96 1.92 -14.49
C PHE A 65 -4.34 1.49 -15.82
N CYS A 66 -3.49 0.47 -15.81
CA CYS A 66 -2.87 -0.08 -17.02
C CYS A 66 -3.77 -1.06 -17.79
N ALA A 67 -5.06 -1.22 -17.44
CA ALA A 67 -5.96 -2.10 -18.16
C ALA A 67 -6.42 -1.53 -19.52
N GLY A 68 -6.23 -0.23 -19.76
CA GLY A 68 -6.58 0.44 -21.01
C GLY A 68 -7.04 1.88 -20.83
N ILE A 69 -7.53 2.48 -21.91
CA ILE A 69 -8.09 3.83 -21.95
C ILE A 69 -9.59 3.73 -22.20
N GLY A 70 -10.40 4.40 -21.42
CA GLY A 70 -11.85 4.44 -21.64
C GLY A 70 -12.67 4.71 -20.37
N VAL A 71 -13.98 4.77 -20.51
CA VAL A 71 -14.93 5.12 -19.43
C VAL A 71 -14.94 4.13 -18.27
N ASN A 72 -14.50 2.90 -18.50
CA ASN A 72 -14.48 1.84 -17.49
C ASN A 72 -13.15 1.71 -16.77
N THR A 73 -12.09 2.42 -17.21
CA THR A 73 -10.78 2.42 -16.58
C THR A 73 -10.58 3.66 -15.71
N PRO A 74 -9.77 3.61 -14.65
CA PRO A 74 -9.50 4.79 -13.83
C PRO A 74 -8.63 5.81 -14.55
N ASP A 75 -8.81 7.09 -14.20
CA ASP A 75 -8.03 8.21 -14.74
C ASP A 75 -6.72 8.40 -13.99
N VAL A 76 -6.69 8.05 -12.70
CA VAL A 76 -5.56 8.26 -11.81
C VAL A 76 -5.32 7.01 -10.97
N SER A 77 -4.04 6.66 -10.79
CA SER A 77 -3.63 5.66 -9.81
C SER A 77 -2.78 6.31 -8.71
N ASN A 78 -3.30 6.31 -7.49
CA ASN A 78 -2.53 6.64 -6.31
C ASN A 78 -1.46 5.57 -6.07
N ALA A 79 -0.25 5.99 -5.74
CA ALA A 79 0.85 5.07 -5.51
C ALA A 79 1.74 5.53 -4.36
N SER A 80 2.15 4.61 -3.50
CA SER A 80 3.13 4.82 -2.43
C SER A 80 4.56 4.48 -2.85
N ARG A 81 4.79 4.23 -4.13
CA ARG A 81 6.08 3.97 -4.77
C ARG A 81 6.06 4.34 -6.24
N LYS A 82 7.22 4.44 -6.83
CA LYS A 82 7.33 4.60 -8.29
C LYS A 82 6.72 3.41 -9.03
N ILE A 83 6.17 3.68 -10.22
CA ILE A 83 5.72 2.64 -11.16
C ILE A 83 6.90 1.73 -11.53
N LYS A 84 6.67 0.43 -11.57
CA LYS A 84 7.70 -0.58 -11.93
C LYS A 84 7.79 -0.75 -13.46
N ALA A 85 8.95 -1.17 -13.98
CA ALA A 85 9.13 -1.40 -15.41
C ALA A 85 8.08 -2.35 -16.01
N LYS A 86 7.73 -3.43 -15.29
CA LYS A 86 6.68 -4.37 -15.73
C LYS A 86 5.27 -3.75 -15.77
N GLU A 87 5.01 -2.78 -14.91
CA GLU A 87 3.73 -2.04 -14.92
C GLU A 87 3.68 -1.08 -16.11
N ILE A 88 4.79 -0.42 -16.43
CA ILE A 88 4.92 0.41 -17.64
C ILE A 88 4.71 -0.45 -18.90
N GLU A 89 5.29 -1.64 -18.95
CA GLU A 89 5.11 -2.58 -20.06
C GLU A 89 3.64 -3.01 -20.20
N LEU A 90 2.98 -3.35 -19.09
CA LEU A 90 1.55 -3.67 -19.06
C LEU A 90 0.70 -2.51 -19.60
N CYS A 91 0.98 -1.28 -19.15
CA CYS A 91 0.31 -0.08 -19.63
C CYS A 91 0.45 0.06 -21.16
N LYS A 92 1.67 -0.02 -21.68
CA LYS A 92 1.96 0.08 -23.12
C LYS A 92 1.21 -0.96 -23.94
N ASN A 93 1.21 -2.22 -23.50
CA ASN A 93 0.53 -3.32 -24.17
C ASN A 93 -0.98 -3.13 -24.26
N ASN A 94 -1.55 -2.33 -23.36
CA ASN A 94 -2.97 -2.00 -23.31
C ASN A 94 -3.26 -0.56 -23.82
N GLY A 95 -2.33 0.07 -24.53
CA GLY A 95 -2.52 1.37 -25.18
C GLY A 95 -2.35 2.60 -24.24
N VAL A 96 -1.99 2.40 -22.97
CA VAL A 96 -1.68 3.50 -22.03
C VAL A 96 -0.21 3.87 -22.19
N THR A 97 0.09 4.79 -23.09
CA THR A 97 1.47 5.12 -23.49
C THR A 97 2.00 6.39 -22.86
N ASP A 98 1.12 7.33 -22.52
CA ASP A 98 1.48 8.59 -21.89
C ASP A 98 1.09 8.58 -20.40
N ILE A 99 2.11 8.50 -19.54
CA ILE A 99 1.94 8.38 -18.09
C ILE A 99 2.68 9.51 -17.40
N THR A 100 1.91 10.43 -16.81
CA THR A 100 2.48 11.51 -15.99
C THR A 100 2.55 11.07 -14.54
N GLN A 101 3.73 11.14 -13.92
CA GLN A 101 3.94 10.89 -12.50
C GLN A 101 4.14 12.19 -11.74
N VAL A 102 3.29 12.43 -10.74
CA VAL A 102 3.39 13.59 -9.84
C VAL A 102 3.71 13.11 -8.43
N ILE A 103 4.79 13.64 -7.84
CA ILE A 103 5.15 13.36 -6.44
C ILE A 103 4.40 14.38 -5.57
N VAL A 104 3.52 13.88 -4.71
CA VAL A 104 2.66 14.71 -3.85
C VAL A 104 3.14 14.78 -2.40
N GLY A 105 4.07 13.90 -1.99
CA GLY A 105 4.62 13.88 -0.63
C GLY A 105 5.52 12.68 -0.39
N LEU A 106 6.02 12.59 0.83
CA LEU A 106 6.77 11.47 1.37
C LEU A 106 5.96 10.85 2.51
N ASP A 107 6.04 9.53 2.67
CA ASP A 107 5.40 8.81 3.78
C ASP A 107 6.36 7.78 4.36
N GLY A 108 6.08 7.36 5.60
CA GLY A 108 6.81 6.34 6.31
C GLY A 108 5.93 5.15 6.66
N ILE A 109 6.57 4.07 7.13
CA ILE A 109 5.88 2.88 7.60
C ILE A 109 6.20 2.67 9.06
N ALA A 110 5.16 2.55 9.89
CA ALA A 110 5.28 2.30 11.31
C ALA A 110 5.12 0.80 11.62
N PHE A 111 5.94 0.30 12.53
CA PHE A 111 5.74 -0.96 13.24
C PHE A 111 5.20 -0.64 14.61
N THR A 112 4.01 -1.08 14.93
CA THR A 112 3.20 -0.56 16.02
C THR A 112 2.61 -1.66 16.90
N SER A 113 2.21 -1.29 18.12
CA SER A 113 1.32 -2.07 18.99
C SER A 113 0.36 -1.14 19.73
N SER A 114 -0.52 -1.68 20.58
CA SER A 114 -1.34 -0.89 21.49
C SER A 114 -0.48 -0.01 22.40
N VAL A 115 -0.94 1.21 22.73
CA VAL A 115 -0.30 2.07 23.74
C VAL A 115 -0.27 1.46 25.14
N LYS A 116 -1.04 0.40 25.40
CA LYS A 116 -1.07 -0.31 26.69
C LYS A 116 0.18 -1.16 26.93
N GLY A 117 0.97 -1.44 25.89
CA GLY A 117 2.22 -2.22 25.98
C GLY A 117 3.45 -1.33 26.21
N LYS A 118 4.62 -1.97 26.35
CA LYS A 118 5.91 -1.29 26.37
C LYS A 118 6.38 -1.00 24.95
N GLN A 119 7.17 0.06 24.77
CA GLN A 119 7.90 0.29 23.54
C GLN A 119 9.16 -0.60 23.50
N TYR A 120 9.40 -1.24 22.37
CA TYR A 120 10.55 -2.10 22.14
C TYR A 120 11.42 -1.55 21.00
N ASN A 121 12.66 -2.02 20.96
CA ASN A 121 13.57 -1.75 19.84
C ASN A 121 13.83 -3.03 19.07
N PHE A 122 13.43 -3.03 17.81
CA PHE A 122 13.60 -4.17 16.91
C PHE A 122 14.73 -3.91 15.93
N THR A 123 15.47 -4.94 15.58
CA THR A 123 16.32 -4.91 14.40
C THR A 123 15.53 -5.40 13.17
N LYS A 124 15.96 -5.03 11.98
CA LYS A 124 15.39 -5.59 10.73
C LYS A 124 15.55 -7.11 10.68
N LYS A 125 16.64 -7.64 11.27
CA LYS A 125 16.86 -9.07 11.40
C LYS A 125 15.80 -9.73 12.29
N HIS A 126 15.46 -9.14 13.45
CA HIS A 126 14.39 -9.65 14.32
C HIS A 126 13.05 -9.71 13.58
N LEU A 127 12.70 -8.65 12.83
CA LEU A 127 11.47 -8.57 12.09
C LEU A 127 11.43 -9.60 10.93
N TRP A 128 12.56 -9.79 10.25
CA TRP A 128 12.66 -10.82 9.23
C TRP A 128 12.51 -12.23 9.82
N GLN A 129 13.18 -12.53 10.93
CA GLN A 129 13.07 -13.82 11.62
C GLN A 129 11.63 -14.10 12.11
N ALA A 130 10.94 -13.07 12.59
CA ALA A 130 9.56 -13.18 13.04
C ALA A 130 8.58 -13.47 11.89
N MET A 131 8.84 -12.92 10.70
CA MET A 131 7.87 -12.92 9.60
C MET A 131 8.17 -13.91 8.48
N SER A 132 9.44 -14.30 8.31
CA SER A 132 9.87 -15.07 7.14
C SER A 132 9.47 -16.54 7.21
N ASP A 133 9.06 -17.11 6.08
CA ASP A 133 8.86 -18.55 5.91
C ASP A 133 10.18 -19.34 5.94
N LEU A 134 11.29 -18.69 5.58
CA LEU A 134 12.63 -19.30 5.51
C LEU A 134 13.43 -19.23 6.82
N GLY A 135 12.86 -18.61 7.87
CA GLY A 135 13.49 -18.50 9.19
C GLY A 135 13.24 -19.73 10.07
N SER A 136 13.75 -19.65 11.31
CA SER A 136 13.54 -20.69 12.36
C SER A 136 12.10 -20.78 12.86
N LYS A 137 11.21 -19.90 12.41
CA LYS A 137 9.78 -19.80 12.79
C LYS A 137 9.58 -19.74 14.31
N PRO A 138 10.20 -18.77 15.01
CA PRO A 138 10.06 -18.62 16.46
C PRO A 138 8.59 -18.45 16.83
N LYS A 139 8.19 -18.95 18.00
CA LYS A 139 6.80 -18.86 18.49
C LYS A 139 6.56 -17.56 19.24
N LYS A 140 7.54 -17.12 20.02
CA LYS A 140 7.51 -15.90 20.81
C LYS A 140 8.59 -14.92 20.34
N TRP A 141 8.42 -13.66 20.64
CA TRP A 141 9.45 -12.65 20.39
C TRP A 141 10.72 -12.88 21.21
N SER A 142 10.57 -13.36 22.46
CA SER A 142 11.68 -13.76 23.33
C SER A 142 12.51 -14.93 22.80
N ASP A 143 11.98 -15.74 21.90
CA ASP A 143 12.73 -16.80 21.20
C ASP A 143 13.75 -16.22 20.19
N ILE A 144 13.52 -14.97 19.74
CA ILE A 144 14.42 -14.25 18.83
C ILE A 144 15.50 -13.53 19.62
N ASP A 145 15.09 -12.79 20.64
CA ASP A 145 15.95 -12.00 21.52
C ASP A 145 15.30 -11.85 22.91
N PRO A 146 16.02 -12.19 24.01
CA PRO A 146 15.47 -12.08 25.38
C PRO A 146 15.04 -10.66 25.80
N SER A 147 15.50 -9.61 25.11
CA SER A 147 15.07 -8.22 25.36
C SER A 147 13.68 -7.91 24.76
N LEU A 148 13.17 -8.74 23.88
CA LEU A 148 11.86 -8.60 23.27
C LEU A 148 10.77 -9.21 24.17
N PRO A 149 9.48 -8.90 23.95
CA PRO A 149 8.41 -9.36 24.84
C PRO A 149 8.22 -10.88 24.81
N ASP A 150 7.80 -11.46 25.93
CA ASP A 150 7.45 -12.88 26.00
C ASP A 150 6.01 -13.11 25.48
N TYR A 151 5.66 -12.49 24.38
CA TYR A 151 4.39 -12.67 23.70
C TYR A 151 4.53 -13.61 22.50
N LYS A 152 3.48 -14.34 22.20
CA LYS A 152 3.37 -15.07 20.94
C LYS A 152 3.48 -14.07 19.78
N ILE A 153 4.23 -14.44 18.73
CA ILE A 153 4.33 -13.60 17.55
C ILE A 153 2.98 -13.58 16.84
N ALA A 154 2.41 -12.38 16.72
CA ALA A 154 1.20 -12.09 15.96
C ALA A 154 1.37 -10.71 15.30
N ILE A 155 1.53 -10.69 13.99
CA ILE A 155 1.81 -9.48 13.22
C ILE A 155 0.72 -9.29 12.19
N LEU A 156 0.00 -8.18 12.31
CA LEU A 156 -1.01 -7.74 11.35
C LEU A 156 -0.31 -6.96 10.23
N THR A 157 -0.57 -7.31 8.98
CA THR A 157 0.07 -6.70 7.83
C THR A 157 -0.95 -6.43 6.73
N PRO A 158 -0.73 -5.37 5.91
CA PRO A 158 -1.48 -5.20 4.67
C PRO A 158 -1.23 -6.36 3.71
N PRO A 159 -2.14 -6.61 2.75
CA PRO A 159 -2.02 -7.70 1.78
C PRO A 159 -0.85 -7.49 0.80
N ALA A 160 -0.53 -8.54 0.05
CA ALA A 160 0.58 -8.52 -0.93
C ALA A 160 0.41 -7.45 -2.05
N THR A 161 -0.81 -6.99 -2.30
CA THR A 161 -1.14 -5.93 -3.27
C THR A 161 -0.81 -4.53 -2.76
N SER A 162 -0.67 -4.36 -1.44
CA SER A 162 -0.44 -3.07 -0.79
C SER A 162 0.93 -2.47 -1.12
N GLY A 163 0.93 -1.16 -1.37
CA GLY A 163 2.17 -0.39 -1.49
C GLY A 163 2.95 -0.30 -0.17
N THR A 164 2.27 -0.25 0.97
CA THR A 164 2.88 -0.32 2.31
C THR A 164 3.62 -1.65 2.48
N ARG A 165 3.00 -2.76 2.03
CA ARG A 165 3.65 -4.07 2.06
C ARG A 165 4.87 -4.14 1.13
N ASP A 166 4.80 -3.60 -0.09
CA ASP A 166 5.95 -3.52 -1.01
C ASP A 166 7.12 -2.73 -0.40
N ALA A 167 6.83 -1.60 0.25
CA ALA A 167 7.83 -0.79 0.91
C ALA A 167 8.42 -1.49 2.14
N TRP A 168 7.59 -2.14 2.97
CA TRP A 168 8.05 -2.98 4.08
C TRP A 168 9.00 -4.08 3.61
N ASN A 169 8.64 -4.78 2.55
CA ASN A 169 9.48 -5.81 1.93
C ASN A 169 10.85 -5.27 1.53
N SER A 170 10.90 -4.07 0.97
CA SER A 170 12.15 -3.45 0.50
C SER A 170 13.00 -2.87 1.62
N LEU A 171 12.38 -2.22 2.61
CA LEU A 171 13.05 -1.47 3.67
C LEU A 171 13.41 -2.34 4.87
N VAL A 172 12.61 -3.37 5.16
CA VAL A 172 12.76 -4.22 6.35
C VAL A 172 13.11 -5.65 5.95
N MET A 173 12.23 -6.36 5.23
CA MET A 173 12.40 -7.78 4.97
C MET A 173 13.68 -8.09 4.18
N LYS A 174 13.95 -7.35 3.10
CA LYS A 174 15.19 -7.53 2.32
C LYS A 174 16.44 -7.22 3.14
N LYS A 175 16.38 -6.16 3.96
CA LYS A 175 17.56 -5.72 4.73
C LYS A 175 17.83 -6.58 5.96
N GLY A 176 16.79 -7.22 6.52
CA GLY A 176 16.90 -8.17 7.62
C GLY A 176 17.20 -9.60 7.18
N CYS A 177 17.03 -9.91 5.90
CA CYS A 177 17.29 -11.23 5.31
C CYS A 177 18.78 -11.58 5.35
N PRO A 178 19.16 -12.81 5.73
CA PRO A 178 20.54 -13.27 5.65
C PRO A 178 21.12 -13.12 4.23
N LYS A 179 22.36 -12.69 4.15
CA LYS A 179 23.04 -12.42 2.87
C LYS A 179 23.11 -13.66 1.98
N GLU A 180 23.26 -14.83 2.60
CA GLU A 180 23.31 -16.14 1.95
C GLU A 180 22.00 -16.42 1.22
N ILE A 181 20.85 -16.27 1.91
CA ILE A 181 19.50 -16.44 1.32
C ILE A 181 19.28 -15.44 0.18
N LEU A 182 19.65 -14.17 0.41
CA LEU A 182 19.50 -13.14 -0.60
C LEU A 182 20.32 -13.44 -1.86
N LYS A 183 21.55 -13.98 -1.70
CA LYS A 183 22.46 -14.31 -2.80
C LYS A 183 21.99 -15.56 -3.56
N GLU A 184 21.60 -16.61 -2.84
CA GLU A 184 21.26 -17.91 -3.44
C GLU A 184 19.84 -17.95 -4.02
N LYS A 185 18.86 -17.41 -3.27
CA LYS A 185 17.42 -17.52 -3.61
C LYS A 185 16.80 -16.19 -4.10
N GLY A 186 17.58 -15.11 -4.05
CA GLY A 186 17.18 -13.78 -4.50
C GLY A 186 16.17 -13.07 -3.59
N LYS A 187 15.87 -11.81 -3.91
CA LYS A 187 15.06 -10.93 -3.07
C LYS A 187 13.62 -11.42 -2.82
N LYS A 188 13.03 -12.16 -3.77
CA LYS A 188 11.66 -12.67 -3.60
C LYS A 188 11.56 -13.66 -2.44
N ALA A 189 12.57 -14.50 -2.27
CA ALA A 189 12.65 -15.44 -1.16
C ALA A 189 12.68 -14.73 0.21
N CYS A 190 13.37 -13.58 0.30
CA CYS A 190 13.38 -12.76 1.51
C CYS A 190 12.00 -12.18 1.87
N TYR A 191 11.06 -12.11 0.93
CA TYR A 191 9.72 -11.53 1.11
C TYR A 191 8.64 -12.57 1.44
N MET A 192 8.98 -13.85 1.36
CA MET A 192 8.03 -14.93 1.67
C MET A 192 7.69 -14.89 3.15
N LEU A 193 6.42 -14.74 3.44
CA LEU A 193 5.91 -14.76 4.80
C LEU A 193 5.49 -16.16 5.22
N ARG A 194 5.65 -16.41 6.53
CA ARG A 194 5.17 -17.65 7.14
C ARG A 194 3.65 -17.67 7.20
N GLU A 195 3.06 -18.87 7.00
CA GLU A 195 1.61 -19.09 6.92
C GLU A 195 1.05 -19.83 8.14
N ASP A 196 1.81 -19.92 9.23
CA ASP A 196 1.43 -20.63 10.46
C ASP A 196 0.60 -19.78 11.45
N GLY A 197 0.04 -18.67 10.99
CA GLY A 197 -0.79 -17.77 11.77
C GLY A 197 -0.02 -16.72 12.58
N ALA A 198 1.31 -16.67 12.52
CA ALA A 198 2.10 -15.61 13.16
C ALA A 198 2.06 -14.29 12.36
N VAL A 199 1.83 -14.35 11.04
CA VAL A 199 1.62 -13.19 10.19
C VAL A 199 0.22 -13.27 9.60
N ILE A 200 -0.57 -12.22 9.78
CA ILE A 200 -1.99 -12.17 9.45
C ILE A 200 -2.23 -11.01 8.50
N GLU A 201 -2.65 -11.30 7.28
CA GLU A 201 -3.08 -10.27 6.33
C GLU A 201 -4.49 -9.77 6.67
N VAL A 202 -4.66 -8.45 6.81
CA VAL A 202 -5.91 -7.85 7.33
C VAL A 202 -6.73 -7.15 6.25
N GLY A 203 -6.13 -6.78 5.14
CA GLY A 203 -6.77 -5.99 4.08
C GLY A 203 -6.08 -4.65 3.86
N GLU A 204 -6.60 -3.87 2.91
CA GLU A 204 -5.98 -2.60 2.47
C GLU A 204 -6.30 -1.42 3.40
N ASN A 205 -7.27 -1.54 4.30
CA ASN A 205 -7.65 -0.46 5.20
C ASN A 205 -6.85 -0.54 6.52
N ASP A 206 -5.87 0.33 6.68
CA ASP A 206 -5.00 0.39 7.86
C ASP A 206 -5.75 0.60 9.18
N THR A 207 -6.95 1.21 9.14
CA THR A 207 -7.81 1.36 10.33
C THR A 207 -8.24 0.01 10.91
N LEU A 208 -8.38 -1.03 10.09
CA LEU A 208 -8.69 -2.37 10.58
C LEU A 208 -7.55 -2.94 11.43
N ILE A 209 -6.31 -2.66 11.04
CA ILE A 209 -5.13 -3.07 11.82
C ILE A 209 -5.14 -2.35 13.16
N ILE A 210 -5.34 -1.02 13.17
CA ILE A 210 -5.40 -0.21 14.40
C ILE A 210 -6.46 -0.73 15.37
N ASN A 211 -7.67 -0.99 14.89
CA ASN A 211 -8.77 -1.49 15.72
C ASN A 211 -8.44 -2.85 16.36
N LYS A 212 -7.79 -3.75 15.60
CA LYS A 212 -7.34 -5.04 16.13
C LYS A 212 -6.26 -4.89 17.21
N LEU A 213 -5.29 -3.97 17.02
CA LEU A 213 -4.24 -3.70 18.02
C LEU A 213 -4.82 -3.14 19.33
N VAL A 214 -5.87 -2.34 19.28
CA VAL A 214 -6.56 -1.83 20.48
C VAL A 214 -7.19 -2.97 21.27
N GLY A 215 -7.81 -3.94 20.59
CA GLY A 215 -8.44 -5.09 21.19
C GLY A 215 -7.45 -6.15 21.69
N GLU A 216 -6.29 -6.26 21.05
CA GLU A 216 -5.29 -7.30 21.29
C GLU A 216 -3.90 -6.67 21.56
N PRO A 217 -3.62 -6.25 22.80
CA PRO A 217 -2.39 -5.50 23.13
C PRO A 217 -1.08 -6.27 22.89
N SER A 218 -1.12 -7.59 22.75
CA SER A 218 0.02 -8.46 22.43
C SER A 218 0.35 -8.52 20.94
N TYR A 219 -0.52 -7.98 20.07
CA TYR A 219 -0.34 -7.97 18.62
C TYR A 219 0.50 -6.77 18.18
N PHE A 220 1.19 -6.97 17.07
CA PHE A 220 1.93 -5.93 16.36
C PHE A 220 1.31 -5.69 14.99
N GLY A 221 1.48 -4.49 14.45
CA GLY A 221 0.89 -4.12 13.15
C GLY A 221 1.79 -3.24 12.32
N ILE A 222 1.63 -3.36 11.00
CA ILE A 222 2.39 -2.62 10.00
C ILE A 222 1.41 -1.78 9.19
N PHE A 223 1.59 -0.46 9.18
CA PHE A 223 0.77 0.46 8.39
C PHE A 223 1.46 1.80 8.18
N GLY A 224 0.86 2.67 7.35
CA GLY A 224 1.39 3.96 6.98
C GLY A 224 1.51 4.94 8.15
N PHE A 225 2.54 5.81 8.12
CA PHE A 225 2.82 6.77 9.18
C PHE A 225 1.65 7.72 9.43
N SER A 226 0.94 8.13 8.40
CA SER A 226 -0.22 9.02 8.53
C SER A 226 -1.32 8.45 9.42
N TYR A 227 -1.58 7.15 9.33
CA TYR A 227 -2.52 6.45 10.20
C TYR A 227 -2.02 6.35 11.64
N TYR A 228 -0.72 6.10 11.82
CA TYR A 228 -0.07 6.14 13.13
C TYR A 228 -0.17 7.53 13.75
N ASP A 229 0.16 8.57 12.99
CA ASP A 229 0.18 9.96 13.48
C ASP A 229 -1.19 10.41 13.98
N ASN A 230 -2.24 9.99 13.29
CA ASN A 230 -3.64 10.26 13.64
C ASN A 230 -4.21 9.34 14.74
N SER A 231 -3.45 8.36 15.22
CA SER A 231 -3.93 7.35 16.19
C SER A 231 -2.97 7.11 17.35
N LYS A 232 -2.12 8.10 17.68
CA LYS A 232 -1.13 8.03 18.78
C LYS A 232 -1.76 7.86 20.16
N ASP A 233 -3.02 8.16 20.30
CA ASP A 233 -3.83 7.91 21.50
C ASP A 233 -4.16 6.43 21.69
N LYS A 234 -4.11 5.62 20.64
CA LYS A 234 -4.51 4.20 20.59
C LYS A 234 -3.33 3.25 20.40
N VAL A 235 -2.37 3.65 19.56
CA VAL A 235 -1.23 2.83 19.17
C VAL A 235 0.09 3.56 19.36
N GLN A 236 1.15 2.82 19.63
CA GLN A 236 2.51 3.32 19.73
C GLN A 236 3.40 2.69 18.66
N ALA A 237 4.34 3.46 18.12
CA ALA A 237 5.35 2.94 17.23
C ALA A 237 6.57 2.47 18.02
N HIS A 238 7.14 1.34 17.58
CA HIS A 238 8.37 0.79 18.09
C HIS A 238 9.60 1.38 17.39
N LEU A 239 10.75 1.32 18.02
CA LEU A 239 12.00 1.67 17.37
C LEU A 239 12.43 0.54 16.44
N ILE A 240 13.05 0.92 15.33
CA ILE A 240 13.74 -0.01 14.42
C ILE A 240 15.19 0.47 14.29
N GLU A 241 16.14 -0.34 14.77
CA GLU A 241 17.57 0.00 14.79
C GLU A 241 17.81 1.37 15.48
N ASP A 242 17.24 1.54 16.67
CA ASP A 242 17.28 2.74 17.53
C ASP A 242 16.60 3.98 16.94
N LYS A 243 15.95 3.85 15.78
CA LYS A 243 15.28 4.96 15.11
C LYS A 243 13.80 4.97 15.40
N LYS A 244 13.29 6.09 15.91
CA LYS A 244 11.86 6.35 16.06
C LYS A 244 11.32 6.96 14.78
N ILE A 245 10.18 6.46 14.31
CA ILE A 245 9.50 7.08 13.18
C ILE A 245 8.94 8.46 13.56
N SER A 246 9.19 9.45 12.73
CA SER A 246 8.73 10.84 12.87
C SER A 246 8.73 11.52 11.51
N LEU A 247 8.08 12.68 11.38
CA LEU A 247 8.12 13.48 10.15
C LEU A 247 9.56 13.76 9.71
N LYS A 248 10.46 14.09 10.66
CA LYS A 248 11.87 14.33 10.36
C LYS A 248 12.58 13.10 9.81
N SER A 249 12.37 11.91 10.42
CA SER A 249 13.01 10.67 9.96
C SER A 249 12.47 10.12 8.65
N ILE A 250 11.36 10.67 8.15
CA ILE A 250 10.79 10.32 6.83
C ILE A 250 11.39 11.20 5.73
N GLN A 251 11.85 12.40 6.08
CA GLN A 251 12.46 13.35 5.14
C GLN A 251 13.96 13.12 4.94
N ASP A 252 14.65 12.52 5.91
CA ASP A 252 16.08 12.13 5.86
C ASP A 252 16.28 10.76 5.18
#